data_a9f58f7c91cbc346299bf2aabc4f1491
#
_entry.id   a9f58f7c91cbc346299bf2aabc4f1491
#
_cell.length_a   1.000
_cell.length_b   1.000
_cell.length_c   1.000
_cell.angle_alpha   90.00
_cell.angle_beta   90.00
_cell.angle_gamma   90.00
#
_symmetry.space_group_name_H-M   'P 1'
#
loop_
_entity.id
_entity.type
_entity.pdbx_description
1 polymer ?
#
loop_
_entity_poly.entity_id
_entity_poly.type
_entity_poly.pdbx_seq_one_letter_code
_entity_poly.pdbx_strand_id
1 'polypeptide(L)'
;MLESIIKGINQSIDVTNINKLSSKIQNFIKTYKNNHKKLALVTDFDFTISKKYNYQKNLSLGSSYRFYDESLIGGNQQKVLEIQNDLCNKYMKYETDASIDIKIREKKVEEFYVKSLDVYINPKFTRDSIGKMLEKLKEKFELRKYTKDLFELLIKLEIPIIIVSGGVKEVIIDLLKKSIKNFETFLTQKKIEIIANELYFEEGKGCIGHSKDVIYAFNKSNFVKENIKKNFPDVKNVIVMGDHLNDYDSVHDLEISKNNIIGIGYVNIKPELINDEKNKEIIKKNVEEYNDIYDVNLIGDSDFSFLIKLLGLLEH
;
A
#
# COMPACT_ATOMS: atom_id res chain seq x y z
N MET A 1 15.85 -13.02 19.85
CA MET A 1 15.68 -12.84 18.37
C MET A 1 14.89 -11.56 18.06
N LEU A 2 13.62 -11.43 18.45
CA LEU A 2 12.85 -10.22 18.15
C LEU A 2 13.44 -8.96 18.80
N GLU A 3 13.89 -9.03 20.04
CA GLU A 3 14.60 -7.93 20.71
C GLU A 3 15.85 -7.49 19.95
N SER A 4 16.59 -8.41 19.31
CA SER A 4 17.76 -8.07 18.49
C SER A 4 17.36 -7.41 17.17
N ILE A 5 16.18 -7.72 16.62
CA ILE A 5 15.65 -7.03 15.44
C ILE A 5 15.29 -5.59 15.79
N ILE A 6 14.56 -5.38 16.91
CA ILE A 6 14.10 -4.06 17.35
C ILE A 6 15.27 -3.20 17.82
N LYS A 7 16.25 -3.79 18.51
CA LYS A 7 17.43 -3.08 19.00
C LYS A 7 18.21 -2.45 17.83
N GLY A 8 18.44 -1.15 17.91
CA GLY A 8 19.16 -0.38 16.89
C GLY A 8 18.31 -0.01 15.67
N ILE A 9 16.97 -0.09 15.76
CA ILE A 9 16.05 0.55 14.83
C ILE A 9 15.67 1.90 15.43
N ASN A 10 15.91 2.97 14.66
CA ASN A 10 15.61 4.33 15.10
C ASN A 10 14.21 4.77 14.61
N GLN A 11 13.17 4.02 15.03
CA GLN A 11 11.77 4.36 14.77
C GLN A 11 10.88 3.85 15.89
N SER A 12 9.68 4.42 16.02
CA SER A 12 8.70 3.98 17.02
C SER A 12 8.00 2.71 16.53
N ILE A 13 8.17 1.64 17.31
CA ILE A 13 7.60 0.31 17.02
C ILE A 13 6.76 -0.12 18.21
N ASP A 14 5.53 -0.52 17.96
CA ASP A 14 4.70 -1.22 18.92
C ASP A 14 4.47 -2.66 18.47
N VAL A 15 4.60 -3.61 19.40
CA VAL A 15 4.43 -5.04 19.13
C VAL A 15 3.31 -5.56 20.01
N THR A 16 2.23 -5.95 19.39
CA THR A 16 1.00 -6.40 20.08
C THR A 16 1.25 -7.57 21.02
N ASN A 17 1.98 -8.58 20.55
CA ASN A 17 2.33 -9.76 21.37
C ASN A 17 3.68 -10.34 20.94
N ILE A 18 4.71 -10.06 21.73
CA ILE A 18 6.10 -10.46 21.46
C ILE A 18 6.25 -11.98 21.29
N ASN A 19 5.60 -12.77 22.13
CA ASN A 19 5.72 -14.24 22.09
C ASN A 19 5.04 -14.81 20.84
N LYS A 20 3.85 -14.31 20.49
CA LYS A 20 3.12 -14.73 19.30
C LYS A 20 3.89 -14.36 18.03
N LEU A 21 4.40 -13.13 17.95
CA LEU A 21 5.20 -12.68 16.81
C LEU A 21 6.51 -13.49 16.70
N SER A 22 7.20 -13.75 17.79
CA SER A 22 8.41 -14.58 17.80
C SER A 22 8.14 -15.99 17.27
N SER A 23 7.01 -16.60 17.65
CA SER A 23 6.59 -17.92 17.14
C SER A 23 6.29 -17.89 15.64
N LYS A 24 5.59 -16.85 15.16
CA LYS A 24 5.33 -16.65 13.73
C LYS A 24 6.64 -16.50 12.94
N ILE A 25 7.59 -15.67 13.42
CA ILE A 25 8.90 -15.48 12.78
C ILE A 25 9.65 -16.80 12.68
N GLN A 26 9.69 -17.61 13.75
CA GLN A 26 10.32 -18.94 13.71
C GLN A 26 9.69 -19.85 12.67
N ASN A 27 8.36 -19.84 12.55
CA ASN A 27 7.65 -20.60 11.54
C ASN A 27 7.97 -20.12 10.11
N PHE A 28 8.09 -18.81 9.90
CA PHE A 28 8.51 -18.22 8.62
C PHE A 28 9.93 -18.68 8.24
N ILE A 29 10.88 -18.60 9.15
CA ILE A 29 12.26 -19.06 8.92
C ILE A 29 12.27 -20.55 8.55
N LYS A 30 11.58 -21.39 9.31
CA LYS A 30 11.46 -22.83 9.03
C LYS A 30 10.83 -23.09 7.66
N THR A 31 9.77 -22.37 7.33
CA THR A 31 9.08 -22.53 6.05
C THR A 31 9.96 -22.13 4.89
N TYR A 32 10.66 -20.98 4.99
CA TYR A 32 11.58 -20.50 3.99
C TYR A 32 12.73 -21.47 3.73
N LYS A 33 13.39 -21.96 4.79
CA LYS A 33 14.49 -22.95 4.68
C LYS A 33 14.04 -24.25 4.01
N ASN A 34 12.79 -24.65 4.19
CA ASN A 34 12.26 -25.83 3.55
C ASN A 34 11.86 -25.57 2.07
N ASN A 35 11.27 -24.43 1.78
CA ASN A 35 10.86 -24.02 0.45
C ASN A 35 10.53 -22.51 0.43
N HIS A 36 11.41 -21.69 -0.16
CA HIS A 36 11.24 -20.24 -0.27
C HIS A 36 9.97 -19.82 -1.04
N LYS A 37 9.50 -20.63 -2.01
CA LYS A 37 8.28 -20.39 -2.79
C LYS A 37 7.00 -20.40 -1.96
N LYS A 38 7.08 -20.81 -0.69
CA LYS A 38 5.94 -20.78 0.23
C LYS A 38 5.72 -19.43 0.92
N LEU A 39 6.56 -18.45 0.68
CA LEU A 39 6.43 -17.10 1.23
C LEU A 39 6.03 -16.10 0.16
N ALA A 40 5.23 -15.09 0.56
CA ALA A 40 4.94 -13.91 -0.24
C ALA A 40 4.85 -12.67 0.66
N LEU A 41 5.16 -11.50 0.08
CA LEU A 41 4.79 -10.20 0.63
C LEU A 41 3.54 -9.70 -0.10
N VAL A 42 2.47 -9.41 0.64
CA VAL A 42 1.29 -8.69 0.15
C VAL A 42 1.27 -7.31 0.80
N THR A 43 1.15 -6.27 0.01
CA THR A 43 1.26 -4.90 0.54
C THR A 43 0.31 -3.95 -0.17
N ASP A 44 -0.28 -3.02 0.58
CA ASP A 44 -0.84 -1.82 0.00
C ASP A 44 0.25 -0.89 -0.52
N PHE A 45 -0.11 0.11 -1.33
CA PHE A 45 0.84 1.08 -1.88
C PHE A 45 0.76 2.44 -1.23
N ASP A 46 -0.42 3.09 -1.29
CA ASP A 46 -0.59 4.45 -0.82
C ASP A 46 -0.47 4.54 0.69
N PHE A 47 0.47 5.36 1.17
CA PHE A 47 0.74 5.57 2.59
C PHE A 47 1.30 4.34 3.34
N THR A 48 1.54 3.25 2.60
CA THR A 48 2.22 2.03 3.07
C THR A 48 3.62 1.95 2.45
N ILE A 49 3.76 1.82 1.13
CA ILE A 49 5.04 1.96 0.42
C ILE A 49 5.37 3.43 0.19
N SER A 50 4.40 4.23 -0.20
CA SER A 50 4.54 5.69 -0.20
C SER A 50 4.32 6.27 1.20
N LYS A 51 4.82 7.48 1.44
CA LYS A 51 4.57 8.22 2.67
C LYS A 51 3.28 9.01 2.60
N LYS A 52 2.60 9.16 3.74
CA LYS A 52 1.44 10.04 3.91
C LYS A 52 1.84 11.47 4.24
N TYR A 53 2.95 11.61 4.94
CA TYR A 53 3.46 12.90 5.40
C TYR A 53 4.96 13.02 5.17
N ASN A 54 5.41 14.23 4.82
CA ASN A 54 6.81 14.63 4.94
C ASN A 54 6.96 15.34 6.27
N TYR A 55 7.58 14.68 7.25
CA TYR A 55 7.70 15.19 8.62
C TYR A 55 8.66 16.37 8.74
N GLN A 56 9.67 16.46 7.87
CA GLN A 56 10.62 17.58 7.88
C GLN A 56 9.97 18.88 7.37
N LYS A 57 9.09 18.76 6.36
CA LYS A 57 8.40 19.89 5.75
C LYS A 57 7.02 20.16 6.36
N ASN A 58 6.56 19.33 7.28
CA ASN A 58 5.19 19.35 7.83
C ASN A 58 4.12 19.38 6.73
N LEU A 59 4.25 18.50 5.74
CA LEU A 59 3.44 18.49 4.53
C LEU A 59 2.71 17.15 4.35
N SER A 60 1.41 17.19 4.03
CA SER A 60 0.69 16.03 3.52
C SER A 60 1.11 15.72 2.08
N LEU A 61 1.36 14.43 1.82
CA LEU A 61 1.76 13.93 0.51
C LEU A 61 0.55 13.42 -0.29
N GLY A 62 0.75 13.20 -1.57
CA GLY A 62 -0.26 12.69 -2.49
C GLY A 62 -0.41 11.17 -2.45
N SER A 63 -1.48 10.69 -3.06
CA SER A 63 -1.75 9.27 -3.28
C SER A 63 -1.80 8.93 -4.76
N SER A 64 -1.60 7.67 -5.10
CA SER A 64 -1.58 7.22 -6.51
C SER A 64 -2.94 7.34 -7.20
N TYR A 65 -4.02 7.47 -6.48
CA TYR A 65 -5.35 7.71 -7.06
C TYR A 65 -5.69 9.22 -7.18
N ARG A 66 -5.00 10.11 -6.42
CA ARG A 66 -5.17 11.56 -6.40
C ARG A 66 -3.87 12.28 -6.80
N PHE A 67 -3.41 12.05 -8.03
CA PHE A 67 -2.14 12.57 -8.54
C PHE A 67 -2.31 13.73 -9.53
N TYR A 68 -3.40 14.46 -9.45
CA TYR A 68 -3.72 15.51 -10.40
C TYR A 68 -2.74 16.68 -10.33
N ASP A 69 -2.10 16.98 -11.44
CA ASP A 69 -1.69 18.34 -11.72
C ASP A 69 -2.77 18.98 -12.59
N GLU A 70 -3.37 19.97 -12.03
CA GLU A 70 -4.43 20.75 -12.64
C GLU A 70 -4.06 21.31 -14.02
N SER A 71 -2.79 21.52 -14.32
CA SER A 71 -2.32 22.11 -15.58
C SER A 71 -2.33 21.14 -16.77
N LEU A 72 -2.40 19.82 -16.55
CA LEU A 72 -2.19 18.82 -17.59
C LEU A 72 -3.48 18.11 -18.04
N ILE A 73 -4.58 18.27 -17.34
CA ILE A 73 -5.89 17.72 -17.74
C ILE A 73 -6.66 18.77 -18.55
N GLY A 74 -5.99 19.47 -19.45
CA GLY A 74 -6.57 20.30 -20.52
C GLY A 74 -7.75 21.21 -20.16
N GLY A 75 -7.50 22.36 -19.57
CA GLY A 75 -8.34 23.55 -19.76
C GLY A 75 -9.42 23.84 -18.73
N ASN A 76 -9.66 23.03 -17.69
CA ASN A 76 -10.57 23.39 -16.60
C ASN A 76 -10.14 22.73 -15.28
N GLN A 77 -8.99 23.14 -14.82
CA GLN A 77 -8.27 22.62 -13.66
C GLN A 77 -9.08 22.62 -12.37
N GLN A 78 -9.72 23.76 -12.09
CA GLN A 78 -10.53 23.96 -10.91
C GLN A 78 -11.69 22.94 -10.84
N LYS A 79 -12.24 22.57 -11.98
CA LYS A 79 -13.37 21.64 -12.07
C LYS A 79 -13.01 20.19 -11.67
N VAL A 80 -11.81 19.70 -12.01
CA VAL A 80 -11.39 18.32 -11.64
C VAL A 80 -11.18 18.20 -10.14
N LEU A 81 -10.50 19.18 -9.55
CA LEU A 81 -10.26 19.22 -8.12
C LEU A 81 -11.55 19.39 -7.31
N GLU A 82 -12.47 20.24 -7.80
CA GLU A 82 -13.81 20.40 -7.23
C GLU A 82 -14.59 19.09 -7.27
N ILE A 83 -14.66 18.42 -8.44
CA ILE A 83 -15.32 17.12 -8.58
C ILE A 83 -14.75 16.10 -7.59
N GLN A 84 -13.43 16.00 -7.48
CA GLN A 84 -12.80 15.06 -6.56
C GLN A 84 -13.06 15.38 -5.09
N ASN A 85 -13.04 16.66 -4.73
CA ASN A 85 -13.38 17.09 -3.38
C ASN A 85 -14.84 16.78 -3.05
N ASP A 86 -15.76 17.02 -3.99
CA ASP A 86 -17.17 16.71 -3.83
C ASP A 86 -17.41 15.20 -3.70
N LEU A 87 -16.70 14.39 -4.49
CA LEU A 87 -16.73 12.93 -4.37
C LEU A 87 -16.22 12.49 -2.99
N CYS A 88 -15.08 13.01 -2.52
CA CYS A 88 -14.58 12.71 -1.19
C CYS A 88 -15.58 13.08 -0.10
N ASN A 89 -16.08 14.31 -0.11
CA ASN A 89 -17.04 14.79 0.89
C ASN A 89 -18.31 13.92 0.92
N LYS A 90 -18.75 13.43 -0.22
CA LYS A 90 -19.96 12.62 -0.34
C LYS A 90 -19.76 11.17 0.11
N TYR A 91 -18.60 10.57 -0.20
CA TYR A 91 -18.41 9.13 -0.13
C TYR A 91 -17.47 8.64 0.99
N MET A 92 -16.51 9.45 1.47
CA MET A 92 -15.51 9.00 2.45
C MET A 92 -16.10 8.41 3.73
N LYS A 93 -17.26 8.89 4.18
CA LYS A 93 -17.95 8.31 5.35
C LYS A 93 -18.28 6.81 5.18
N TYR A 94 -18.52 6.36 3.94
CA TYR A 94 -18.84 4.94 3.70
C TYR A 94 -17.60 4.03 3.79
N GLU A 95 -16.41 4.58 3.66
CA GLU A 95 -15.17 3.84 3.88
C GLU A 95 -14.83 3.72 5.36
N THR A 96 -15.10 4.75 6.16
CA THR A 96 -14.62 4.88 7.54
C THR A 96 -15.68 4.60 8.62
N ASP A 97 -16.97 4.82 8.36
CA ASP A 97 -18.05 4.67 9.36
C ASP A 97 -18.56 3.23 9.42
N ALA A 98 -18.06 2.46 10.39
CA ALA A 98 -18.48 1.08 10.61
C ALA A 98 -19.94 0.92 11.10
N SER A 99 -20.63 1.99 11.49
CA SER A 99 -22.04 1.94 11.87
C SER A 99 -22.99 1.78 10.68
N ILE A 100 -22.50 2.06 9.45
CA ILE A 100 -23.26 1.88 8.23
C ILE A 100 -23.19 0.42 7.78
N ASP A 101 -24.30 -0.14 7.33
CA ASP A 101 -24.38 -1.51 6.80
C ASP A 101 -23.30 -1.78 5.73
N ILE A 102 -22.61 -2.91 5.83
CA ILE A 102 -21.46 -3.22 4.99
C ILE A 102 -21.80 -3.25 3.51
N LYS A 103 -22.99 -3.75 3.11
CA LYS A 103 -23.39 -3.81 1.70
C LYS A 103 -23.64 -2.42 1.11
N ILE A 104 -24.12 -1.49 1.95
CA ILE A 104 -24.28 -0.08 1.56
C ILE A 104 -22.90 0.54 1.40
N ARG A 105 -21.98 0.28 2.33
CA ARG A 105 -20.61 0.78 2.29
C ARG A 105 -19.89 0.31 1.04
N GLU A 106 -19.88 -1.00 0.77
CA GLU A 106 -19.24 -1.60 -0.41
C GLU A 106 -19.73 -0.93 -1.70
N LYS A 107 -21.05 -0.89 -1.90
CA LYS A 107 -21.67 -0.27 -3.09
C LYS A 107 -21.29 1.20 -3.24
N LYS A 108 -21.25 1.96 -2.13
CA LYS A 108 -20.94 3.39 -2.16
C LYS A 108 -19.45 3.66 -2.37
N VAL A 109 -18.58 2.84 -1.83
CA VAL A 109 -17.14 2.94 -2.04
C VAL A 109 -16.79 2.54 -3.47
N GLU A 110 -17.40 1.48 -4.02
CA GLU A 110 -17.25 1.12 -5.43
C GLU A 110 -17.68 2.30 -6.35
N GLU A 111 -18.87 2.86 -6.11
CA GLU A 111 -19.37 4.03 -6.85
C GLU A 111 -18.39 5.22 -6.78
N PHE A 112 -17.77 5.44 -5.63
CA PHE A 112 -16.75 6.47 -5.45
C PHE A 112 -15.53 6.22 -6.35
N TYR A 113 -14.97 5.00 -6.33
CA TYR A 113 -13.78 4.67 -7.12
C TYR A 113 -14.06 4.75 -8.62
N VAL A 114 -15.19 4.23 -9.10
CA VAL A 114 -15.61 4.36 -10.52
C VAL A 114 -15.64 5.83 -10.92
N LYS A 115 -16.37 6.68 -10.19
CA LYS A 115 -16.48 8.10 -10.52
C LYS A 115 -15.15 8.86 -10.42
N SER A 116 -14.29 8.45 -9.51
CA SER A 116 -12.96 9.04 -9.36
C SER A 116 -12.05 8.70 -10.54
N LEU A 117 -12.18 7.49 -11.10
CA LEU A 117 -11.45 7.06 -12.29
C LEU A 117 -12.02 7.66 -13.57
N ASP A 118 -13.35 7.84 -13.66
CA ASP A 118 -14.00 8.50 -14.80
C ASP A 118 -13.46 9.90 -15.09
N VAL A 119 -12.96 10.59 -14.06
CA VAL A 119 -12.35 11.93 -14.21
C VAL A 119 -11.16 11.93 -15.14
N TYR A 120 -10.46 10.79 -15.27
CA TYR A 120 -9.30 10.65 -16.15
C TYR A 120 -9.67 10.42 -17.60
N ILE A 121 -10.92 10.05 -17.92
CA ILE A 121 -11.36 9.82 -19.30
C ILE A 121 -11.40 11.15 -20.03
N ASN A 122 -10.32 11.43 -20.76
CA ASN A 122 -10.13 12.72 -21.43
C ASN A 122 -9.19 12.56 -22.65
N PRO A 123 -9.58 13.08 -23.83
CA PRO A 123 -8.74 13.00 -25.04
C PRO A 123 -7.38 13.67 -24.93
N LYS A 124 -7.22 14.62 -24.00
CA LYS A 124 -5.96 15.33 -23.77
C LYS A 124 -5.08 14.66 -22.71
N PHE A 125 -5.64 13.71 -21.96
CA PHE A 125 -4.91 12.97 -20.94
C PHE A 125 -4.32 11.71 -21.54
N THR A 126 -3.03 11.73 -21.84
CA THR A 126 -2.29 10.62 -22.45
C THR A 126 -1.45 9.87 -21.42
N ARG A 127 -0.92 8.70 -21.81
CA ARG A 127 0.03 7.96 -20.94
C ARG A 127 1.23 8.83 -20.53
N ASP A 128 1.75 9.65 -21.44
CA ASP A 128 2.86 10.57 -21.16
C ASP A 128 2.47 11.69 -20.18
N SER A 129 1.19 12.01 -20.08
CA SER A 129 0.70 13.01 -19.12
C SER A 129 0.98 12.59 -17.68
N ILE A 130 0.93 11.30 -17.36
CA ILE A 130 1.24 10.75 -16.02
C ILE A 130 2.68 11.08 -15.66
N GLY A 131 3.63 10.77 -16.51
CA GLY A 131 5.06 11.07 -16.28
C GLY A 131 5.32 12.56 -16.05
N LYS A 132 4.69 13.43 -16.87
CA LYS A 132 4.79 14.90 -16.74
C LYS A 132 4.18 15.39 -15.42
N MET A 133 3.03 14.84 -15.00
CA MET A 133 2.41 15.17 -13.72
C MET A 133 3.30 14.77 -12.55
N LEU A 134 3.82 13.55 -12.54
CA LEU A 134 4.70 13.07 -11.49
C LEU A 134 6.01 13.88 -11.39
N GLU A 135 6.49 14.42 -12.50
CA GLU A 135 7.66 15.31 -12.46
C GLU A 135 7.34 16.66 -11.83
N LYS A 136 6.18 17.24 -12.16
CA LYS A 136 5.72 18.49 -11.53
C LYS A 136 5.37 18.30 -10.05
N LEU A 137 4.77 17.17 -9.70
CA LEU A 137 4.33 16.83 -8.35
C LEU A 137 5.37 16.07 -7.55
N LYS A 138 6.64 16.02 -7.98
CA LYS A 138 7.70 15.21 -7.35
C LYS A 138 7.84 15.44 -5.85
N GLU A 139 7.56 16.65 -5.37
CA GLU A 139 7.58 16.97 -3.94
C GLU A 139 6.34 16.47 -3.17
N LYS A 140 5.30 16.05 -3.90
CA LYS A 140 4.07 15.47 -3.33
C LYS A 140 4.11 13.96 -3.22
N PHE A 141 5.14 13.30 -3.75
CA PHE A 141 5.29 11.85 -3.70
C PHE A 141 6.66 11.48 -3.15
N GLU A 142 6.64 10.72 -2.09
CA GLU A 142 7.86 10.22 -1.45
C GLU A 142 7.64 8.76 -1.05
N LEU A 143 8.54 7.87 -1.47
CA LEU A 143 8.56 6.50 -0.98
C LEU A 143 9.20 6.43 0.40
N ARG A 144 8.80 5.46 1.21
CA ARG A 144 9.46 5.24 2.50
C ARG A 144 10.92 4.91 2.30
N LYS A 145 11.73 5.34 3.24
CA LYS A 145 13.18 5.06 3.25
C LYS A 145 13.41 3.55 3.19
N TYR A 146 14.44 3.16 2.46
CA TYR A 146 14.82 1.76 2.21
C TYR A 146 13.82 0.96 1.34
N THR A 147 12.90 1.60 0.61
CA THR A 147 12.06 0.89 -0.37
C THR A 147 12.89 0.09 -1.37
N LYS A 148 13.94 0.69 -1.94
CA LYS A 148 14.83 0.01 -2.87
C LYS A 148 15.49 -1.21 -2.23
N ASP A 149 16.06 -1.03 -1.04
CA ASP A 149 16.79 -2.09 -0.33
C ASP A 149 15.86 -3.26 0.02
N LEU A 150 14.62 -2.97 0.45
CA LEU A 150 13.61 -3.98 0.73
C LEU A 150 13.27 -4.79 -0.52
N PHE A 151 13.00 -4.12 -1.64
CA PHE A 151 12.63 -4.81 -2.87
C PHE A 151 13.79 -5.66 -3.41
N GLU A 152 15.02 -5.14 -3.41
CA GLU A 152 16.22 -5.89 -3.81
C GLU A 152 16.45 -7.12 -2.92
N LEU A 153 16.22 -6.99 -1.60
CA LEU A 153 16.31 -8.11 -0.66
C LEU A 153 15.25 -9.18 -0.93
N LEU A 154 13.99 -8.80 -1.10
CA LEU A 154 12.90 -9.74 -1.40
C LEU A 154 13.14 -10.49 -2.72
N ILE A 155 13.63 -9.77 -3.74
CA ILE A 155 13.98 -10.38 -5.04
C ILE A 155 15.13 -11.36 -4.91
N LYS A 156 16.16 -11.01 -4.11
CA LYS A 156 17.30 -11.90 -3.80
C LYS A 156 16.84 -13.15 -3.06
N LEU A 157 15.91 -13.01 -2.13
CA LEU A 157 15.31 -14.10 -1.37
C LEU A 157 14.27 -14.91 -2.18
N GLU A 158 14.00 -14.53 -3.42
CA GLU A 158 12.96 -15.13 -4.27
C GLU A 158 11.56 -15.10 -3.65
N ILE A 159 11.26 -14.09 -2.83
CA ILE A 159 9.97 -13.85 -2.22
C ILE A 159 9.17 -12.90 -3.12
N PRO A 160 8.06 -13.33 -3.74
CA PRO A 160 7.26 -12.46 -4.59
C PRO A 160 6.64 -11.31 -3.81
N ILE A 161 6.57 -10.15 -4.46
CA ILE A 161 6.00 -8.91 -3.95
C ILE A 161 4.67 -8.68 -4.67
N ILE A 162 3.58 -8.69 -3.94
CA ILE A 162 2.23 -8.47 -4.47
C ILE A 162 1.73 -7.14 -3.90
N ILE A 163 1.69 -6.12 -4.74
CA ILE A 163 1.15 -4.80 -4.39
C ILE A 163 -0.34 -4.79 -4.77
N VAL A 164 -1.23 -4.58 -3.81
CA VAL A 164 -2.67 -4.46 -4.04
C VAL A 164 -3.17 -3.09 -3.61
N SER A 165 -3.68 -2.30 -4.55
CA SER A 165 -4.00 -0.89 -4.30
C SER A 165 -5.27 -0.44 -5.02
N GLY A 166 -6.05 0.43 -4.37
CA GLY A 166 -7.12 1.18 -5.02
C GLY A 166 -6.62 2.33 -5.91
N GLY A 167 -5.31 2.57 -5.95
CA GLY A 167 -4.68 3.60 -6.75
C GLY A 167 -4.62 3.28 -8.25
N VAL A 168 -4.02 4.19 -9.02
CA VAL A 168 -3.82 4.04 -10.46
C VAL A 168 -2.51 3.32 -10.75
N LYS A 169 -2.59 2.18 -11.44
CA LYS A 169 -1.47 1.27 -11.70
C LYS A 169 -0.30 1.94 -12.40
N GLU A 170 -0.58 2.76 -13.41
CA GLU A 170 0.43 3.46 -14.18
C GLU A 170 1.24 4.44 -13.32
N VAL A 171 0.59 5.07 -12.34
CA VAL A 171 1.23 5.97 -11.38
C VAL A 171 2.14 5.18 -10.44
N ILE A 172 1.66 4.05 -9.91
CA ILE A 172 2.44 3.16 -9.04
C ILE A 172 3.69 2.66 -9.77
N ILE A 173 3.55 2.20 -11.01
CA ILE A 173 4.65 1.75 -11.86
C ILE A 173 5.69 2.86 -12.04
N ASP A 174 5.26 4.06 -12.42
CA ASP A 174 6.18 5.17 -12.71
C ASP A 174 6.91 5.65 -11.44
N LEU A 175 6.26 5.63 -10.27
CA LEU A 175 6.90 5.95 -8.98
C LEU A 175 7.95 4.91 -8.58
N LEU A 176 7.63 3.61 -8.68
CA LEU A 176 8.55 2.53 -8.33
C LEU A 176 9.72 2.42 -9.31
N LYS A 177 9.47 2.60 -10.61
CA LYS A 177 10.50 2.57 -11.66
C LYS A 177 11.59 3.62 -11.46
N LYS A 178 11.25 4.79 -10.89
CA LYS A 178 12.24 5.83 -10.55
C LYS A 178 13.20 5.41 -9.44
N SER A 179 12.76 4.51 -8.56
CA SER A 179 13.50 4.11 -7.35
C SER A 179 14.17 2.75 -7.45
N ILE A 180 13.60 1.82 -8.24
CA ILE A 180 14.04 0.42 -8.31
C ILE A 180 14.64 0.15 -9.69
N LYS A 181 15.93 -0.18 -9.69
CA LYS A 181 16.64 -0.55 -10.93
C LYS A 181 16.08 -1.87 -11.48
N ASN A 182 15.95 -1.97 -12.82
CA ASN A 182 15.41 -3.15 -13.51
C ASN A 182 13.95 -3.51 -13.14
N PHE A 183 13.18 -2.54 -12.66
CA PHE A 183 11.82 -2.76 -12.20
C PHE A 183 10.93 -3.47 -13.23
N GLU A 184 10.99 -3.07 -14.51
CA GLU A 184 10.22 -3.69 -15.60
C GLU A 184 10.58 -5.17 -15.80
N THR A 185 11.86 -5.52 -15.64
CA THR A 185 12.30 -6.91 -15.70
C THR A 185 11.66 -7.73 -14.57
N PHE A 186 11.57 -7.17 -13.37
CA PHE A 186 10.96 -7.85 -12.23
C PHE A 186 9.44 -8.02 -12.39
N LEU A 187 8.76 -7.06 -13.02
CA LEU A 187 7.34 -7.21 -13.40
C LEU A 187 7.18 -8.34 -14.43
N THR A 188 7.99 -8.34 -15.51
CA THR A 188 7.92 -9.37 -16.55
C THR A 188 8.21 -10.78 -15.98
N GLN A 189 9.15 -10.89 -15.06
CA GLN A 189 9.47 -12.14 -14.35
C GLN A 189 8.50 -12.52 -13.25
N LYS A 190 7.45 -11.76 -13.01
CA LYS A 190 6.48 -11.93 -11.94
C LYS A 190 7.08 -11.96 -10.53
N LYS A 191 8.24 -11.33 -10.35
CA LYS A 191 8.82 -11.11 -9.02
C LYS A 191 8.10 -10.00 -8.27
N ILE A 192 7.51 -9.08 -9.03
CA ILE A 192 6.63 -8.02 -8.55
C ILE A 192 5.32 -8.11 -9.34
N GLU A 193 4.21 -8.20 -8.66
CA GLU A 193 2.86 -8.10 -9.22
C GLU A 193 2.20 -6.83 -8.70
N ILE A 194 1.54 -6.09 -9.59
CA ILE A 194 0.78 -4.89 -9.21
C ILE A 194 -0.68 -5.11 -9.61
N ILE A 195 -1.50 -5.22 -8.59
CA ILE A 195 -2.95 -5.38 -8.67
C ILE A 195 -3.55 -4.02 -8.29
N ALA A 196 -3.89 -3.21 -9.29
CA ALA A 196 -4.36 -1.84 -9.09
C ALA A 196 -5.26 -1.44 -10.27
N ASN A 197 -5.99 -0.32 -10.13
CA ASN A 197 -6.87 0.17 -11.17
C ASN A 197 -6.07 0.67 -12.38
N GLU A 198 -6.39 0.17 -13.57
CA GLU A 198 -5.72 0.50 -14.83
C GLU A 198 -6.48 1.59 -15.59
N LEU A 199 -5.75 2.49 -16.23
CA LEU A 199 -6.28 3.43 -17.20
C LEU A 199 -5.97 2.95 -18.62
N TYR A 200 -6.94 3.03 -19.52
CA TYR A 200 -6.79 2.60 -20.90
C TYR A 200 -6.54 3.79 -21.82
N PHE A 201 -5.44 3.72 -22.56
CA PHE A 201 -5.02 4.77 -23.46
C PHE A 201 -5.07 4.29 -24.92
N GLU A 202 -5.52 5.17 -25.82
CA GLU A 202 -5.49 4.94 -27.25
C GLU A 202 -4.76 6.11 -27.93
N GLU A 203 -3.87 5.79 -28.89
CA GLU A 203 -3.11 6.80 -29.59
C GLU A 203 -4.04 7.79 -30.30
N GLY A 204 -3.79 9.08 -30.13
CA GLY A 204 -4.61 10.16 -30.67
C GLY A 204 -5.96 10.40 -29.95
N LYS A 205 -6.37 9.52 -29.03
CA LYS A 205 -7.63 9.66 -28.30
C LYS A 205 -7.46 9.89 -26.79
N GLY A 206 -6.23 9.79 -26.28
CA GLY A 206 -5.93 9.95 -24.84
C GLY A 206 -6.44 8.81 -23.99
N CYS A 207 -6.90 9.12 -22.77
CA CYS A 207 -7.50 8.12 -21.88
C CYS A 207 -8.95 7.88 -22.31
N ILE A 208 -9.26 6.62 -22.64
CA ILE A 208 -10.55 6.18 -23.18
C ILE A 208 -11.38 5.38 -22.18
N GLY A 209 -10.84 5.04 -21.02
CA GLY A 209 -11.51 4.25 -19.99
C GLY A 209 -10.58 3.75 -18.89
N HIS A 210 -11.12 2.93 -18.01
CA HIS A 210 -10.39 2.31 -16.90
C HIS A 210 -10.87 0.88 -16.66
N SER A 211 -10.28 0.17 -15.68
CA SER A 211 -10.69 -1.18 -15.24
C SER A 211 -12.20 -1.24 -15.01
N LYS A 212 -12.86 -2.28 -15.53
CA LYS A 212 -14.29 -2.53 -15.28
C LYS A 212 -14.53 -2.96 -13.84
N ASP A 213 -13.69 -3.89 -13.36
CA ASP A 213 -13.71 -4.38 -11.97
C ASP A 213 -12.75 -3.50 -11.18
N VAL A 214 -13.28 -2.45 -10.55
CA VAL A 214 -12.47 -1.51 -9.77
C VAL A 214 -12.06 -2.12 -8.44
N ILE A 215 -10.81 -1.84 -8.06
CA ILE A 215 -10.24 -2.27 -6.79
C ILE A 215 -10.42 -1.16 -5.77
N TYR A 216 -10.95 -1.52 -4.59
CA TYR A 216 -11.18 -0.61 -3.48
C TYR A 216 -10.98 -1.32 -2.13
N ALA A 217 -11.13 -0.60 -1.02
CA ALA A 217 -10.76 -1.07 0.31
C ALA A 217 -11.38 -2.43 0.71
N PHE A 218 -12.61 -2.74 0.27
CA PHE A 218 -13.35 -3.93 0.72
C PHE A 218 -13.25 -5.15 -0.20
N ASN A 219 -12.63 -5.03 -1.39
CA ASN A 219 -12.57 -6.16 -2.34
C ASN A 219 -11.16 -6.63 -2.70
N LYS A 220 -10.13 -6.08 -2.07
CA LYS A 220 -8.71 -6.43 -2.31
C LYS A 220 -8.47 -7.94 -2.20
N SER A 221 -9.11 -8.61 -1.23
CA SER A 221 -8.92 -10.05 -0.97
C SER A 221 -9.22 -10.94 -2.17
N ASN A 222 -10.27 -10.64 -2.92
CA ASN A 222 -10.65 -11.40 -4.11
C ASN A 222 -9.53 -11.39 -5.16
N PHE A 223 -8.99 -10.20 -5.45
CA PHE A 223 -7.92 -10.03 -6.44
C PHE A 223 -6.61 -10.68 -5.99
N VAL A 224 -6.26 -10.55 -4.71
CA VAL A 224 -5.06 -11.20 -4.14
C VAL A 224 -5.20 -12.72 -4.20
N LYS A 225 -6.36 -13.28 -3.84
CA LYS A 225 -6.64 -14.71 -3.91
C LYS A 225 -6.49 -15.26 -5.32
N GLU A 226 -7.09 -14.60 -6.32
CA GLU A 226 -6.98 -15.01 -7.71
C GLU A 226 -5.54 -14.95 -8.21
N ASN A 227 -4.82 -13.88 -7.88
CA ASN A 227 -3.42 -13.72 -8.27
C ASN A 227 -2.53 -14.81 -7.65
N ILE A 228 -2.64 -15.05 -6.35
CA ILE A 228 -1.84 -16.07 -5.64
C ILE A 228 -2.15 -17.46 -6.18
N LYS A 229 -3.42 -17.82 -6.36
CA LYS A 229 -3.80 -19.12 -6.94
C LYS A 229 -3.19 -19.33 -8.33
N LYS A 230 -3.17 -18.30 -9.15
CA LYS A 230 -2.68 -18.36 -10.53
C LYS A 230 -1.16 -18.36 -10.62
N ASN A 231 -0.49 -17.47 -9.88
CA ASN A 231 0.92 -17.17 -10.07
C ASN A 231 1.84 -17.77 -8.99
N PHE A 232 1.32 -18.01 -7.78
CA PHE A 232 2.08 -18.42 -6.60
C PHE A 232 1.34 -19.52 -5.78
N PRO A 233 0.95 -20.66 -6.38
CA PRO A 233 0.07 -21.64 -5.71
C PRO A 233 0.69 -22.32 -4.50
N ASP A 234 2.00 -22.27 -4.34
CA ASP A 234 2.73 -22.86 -3.22
C ASP A 234 2.75 -21.97 -1.97
N VAL A 235 2.32 -20.71 -2.04
CA VAL A 235 2.32 -19.77 -0.91
C VAL A 235 1.47 -20.28 0.24
N LYS A 236 2.08 -20.35 1.44
CA LYS A 236 1.47 -20.81 2.70
C LYS A 236 1.72 -19.84 3.86
N ASN A 237 2.65 -18.91 3.70
CA ASN A 237 2.97 -17.88 4.67
C ASN A 237 3.02 -16.53 3.97
N VAL A 238 2.46 -15.52 4.61
CA VAL A 238 2.35 -14.17 4.05
C VAL A 238 2.79 -13.14 5.07
N ILE A 239 3.59 -12.17 4.62
CA ILE A 239 3.74 -10.89 5.31
C ILE A 239 2.74 -9.94 4.65
N VAL A 240 1.85 -9.35 5.44
CA VAL A 240 0.90 -8.35 4.94
C VAL A 240 1.24 -6.98 5.53
N MET A 241 1.26 -5.95 4.68
CA MET A 241 1.53 -4.56 5.10
C MET A 241 0.40 -3.64 4.65
N GLY A 242 0.00 -2.71 5.52
CA GLY A 242 -1.01 -1.71 5.21
C GLY A 242 -0.99 -0.51 6.16
N ASP A 243 -1.61 0.59 5.74
CA ASP A 243 -1.83 1.77 6.57
C ASP A 243 -3.30 1.92 7.01
N HIS A 244 -4.15 1.00 6.55
CA HIS A 244 -5.55 0.93 6.93
C HIS A 244 -5.89 -0.44 7.51
N LEU A 245 -6.88 -0.50 8.42
CA LEU A 245 -7.27 -1.75 9.08
C LEU A 245 -7.74 -2.81 8.07
N ASN A 246 -8.44 -2.40 7.00
CA ASN A 246 -8.92 -3.28 5.94
C ASN A 246 -7.80 -3.86 5.03
N ASP A 247 -6.57 -3.33 5.09
CA ASP A 247 -5.49 -3.87 4.27
C ASP A 247 -5.06 -5.27 4.72
N TYR A 248 -5.19 -5.55 6.03
CA TYR A 248 -4.96 -6.90 6.55
C TYR A 248 -5.94 -7.91 5.94
N ASP A 249 -7.18 -7.49 5.66
CA ASP A 249 -8.21 -8.35 5.06
C ASP A 249 -7.89 -8.73 3.61
N SER A 250 -6.94 -8.06 2.95
CA SER A 250 -6.49 -8.43 1.61
C SER A 250 -6.00 -9.89 1.50
N VAL A 251 -5.63 -10.51 2.61
CA VAL A 251 -5.18 -11.91 2.68
C VAL A 251 -6.19 -12.86 3.34
N HIS A 252 -7.36 -12.36 3.74
CA HIS A 252 -8.37 -13.13 4.47
C HIS A 252 -8.85 -14.38 3.70
N ASP A 253 -9.06 -14.25 2.40
CA ASP A 253 -9.61 -15.32 1.56
C ASP A 253 -8.57 -16.35 1.08
N LEU A 254 -7.32 -16.24 1.52
CA LEU A 254 -6.24 -17.15 1.09
C LEU A 254 -6.29 -18.53 1.75
N GLU A 255 -7.20 -18.76 2.68
CA GLU A 255 -7.25 -20.03 3.46
C GLU A 255 -5.93 -20.33 4.18
N ILE A 256 -5.18 -19.29 4.54
CA ILE A 256 -3.92 -19.36 5.29
C ILE A 256 -4.21 -19.15 6.79
N SER A 257 -3.68 -20.03 7.63
CA SER A 257 -3.79 -19.88 9.08
C SER A 257 -3.23 -18.52 9.55
N LYS A 258 -3.91 -17.86 10.51
CA LYS A 258 -3.43 -16.61 11.12
C LYS A 258 -2.01 -16.72 11.70
N ASN A 259 -1.57 -17.91 12.11
CA ASN A 259 -0.21 -18.15 12.57
C ASN A 259 0.84 -18.12 11.44
N ASN A 260 0.39 -18.17 10.20
CA ASN A 260 1.20 -18.10 9.00
C ASN A 260 1.13 -16.71 8.32
N ILE A 261 0.52 -15.73 8.99
CA ILE A 261 0.43 -14.35 8.52
C ILE A 261 1.12 -13.45 9.54
N ILE A 262 2.10 -12.65 9.10
CA ILE A 262 2.68 -11.56 9.89
C ILE A 262 2.10 -10.25 9.37
N GLY A 263 1.34 -9.56 10.21
CA GLY A 263 0.76 -8.26 9.88
C GLY A 263 1.64 -7.10 10.36
N ILE A 264 1.93 -6.15 9.47
CA ILE A 264 2.69 -4.94 9.77
C ILE A 264 1.82 -3.73 9.41
N GLY A 265 1.39 -2.98 10.43
CA GLY A 265 0.59 -1.76 10.28
C GLY A 265 1.45 -0.50 10.25
N TYR A 266 1.15 0.43 9.35
CA TYR A 266 1.76 1.76 9.32
C TYR A 266 0.81 2.79 9.90
N VAL A 267 0.99 3.14 11.17
CA VAL A 267 0.17 4.14 11.87
C VAL A 267 0.66 5.53 11.52
N ASN A 268 0.09 6.10 10.46
CA ASN A 268 0.46 7.40 9.93
C ASN A 268 -0.10 8.54 10.82
N ILE A 269 0.71 9.10 11.67
CA ILE A 269 0.36 10.21 12.56
C ILE A 269 0.73 11.53 11.90
N LYS A 270 -0.14 12.54 11.99
CA LYS A 270 0.17 13.88 11.50
C LYS A 270 1.40 14.46 12.22
N PRO A 271 2.32 15.14 11.50
CA PRO A 271 3.54 15.67 12.09
C PRO A 271 3.29 16.60 13.30
N GLU A 272 2.24 17.42 13.23
CA GLU A 272 1.87 18.33 14.32
C GLU A 272 1.40 17.60 15.59
N LEU A 273 0.91 16.38 15.48
CA LEU A 273 0.44 15.59 16.62
C LEU A 273 1.59 14.84 17.31
N ILE A 274 2.56 14.35 16.53
CA ILE A 274 3.61 13.46 17.05
C ILE A 274 4.57 14.17 18.01
N ASN A 275 4.74 15.49 17.87
CA ASN A 275 5.67 16.30 18.64
C ASN A 275 5.03 16.95 19.87
N ASP A 276 3.73 16.84 20.09
CA ASP A 276 3.04 17.42 21.23
C ASP A 276 2.62 16.33 22.24
N GLU A 277 3.16 16.42 23.44
CA GLU A 277 2.84 15.49 24.56
C GLU A 277 1.35 15.43 24.87
N LYS A 278 0.58 16.50 24.61
CA LYS A 278 -0.87 16.52 24.83
C LYS A 278 -1.62 15.55 23.93
N ASN A 279 -1.00 15.13 22.81
CA ASN A 279 -1.61 14.21 21.86
C ASN A 279 -1.26 12.74 22.10
N LYS A 280 -0.51 12.41 23.15
CA LYS A 280 -0.11 11.02 23.46
C LYS A 280 -1.29 10.07 23.57
N GLU A 281 -2.39 10.50 24.21
CA GLU A 281 -3.60 9.67 24.34
C GLU A 281 -4.28 9.42 22.98
N ILE A 282 -4.29 10.41 22.09
CA ILE A 282 -4.85 10.27 20.74
C ILE A 282 -3.99 9.28 19.92
N ILE A 283 -2.67 9.42 19.99
CA ILE A 283 -1.73 8.53 19.32
C ILE A 283 -1.91 7.10 19.86
N LYS A 284 -1.98 6.94 21.19
CA LYS A 284 -2.17 5.66 21.84
C LYS A 284 -3.45 4.98 21.38
N LYS A 285 -4.57 5.71 21.36
CA LYS A 285 -5.85 5.18 20.85
C LYS A 285 -5.75 4.72 19.40
N ASN A 286 -5.11 5.50 18.53
CA ASN A 286 -4.91 5.10 17.14
C ASN A 286 -4.08 3.81 17.04
N VAL A 287 -3.03 3.65 17.87
CA VAL A 287 -2.22 2.42 17.90
C VAL A 287 -3.00 1.23 18.42
N GLU A 288 -3.85 1.43 19.46
CA GLU A 288 -4.70 0.37 20.03
C GLU A 288 -5.65 -0.24 18.98
N GLU A 289 -6.22 0.58 18.09
CA GLU A 289 -7.08 0.09 16.99
C GLU A 289 -6.31 -0.83 16.02
N TYR A 290 -5.02 -0.56 15.79
CA TYR A 290 -4.17 -1.41 14.95
C TYR A 290 -3.70 -2.67 15.67
N ASN A 291 -3.58 -2.65 16.99
CA ASN A 291 -3.14 -3.78 17.79
C ASN A 291 -4.09 -4.99 17.74
N ASP A 292 -5.37 -4.76 17.46
CA ASP A 292 -6.36 -5.83 17.30
C ASP A 292 -6.16 -6.61 15.99
N ILE A 293 -5.45 -6.02 15.02
CA ILE A 293 -5.34 -6.51 13.64
C ILE A 293 -3.91 -6.89 13.28
N TYR A 294 -2.95 -6.00 13.51
CA TYR A 294 -1.55 -6.18 13.12
C TYR A 294 -0.70 -6.75 14.26
N ASP A 295 0.33 -7.50 13.92
CA ASP A 295 1.28 -8.03 14.90
C ASP A 295 2.35 -6.99 15.29
N VAL A 296 2.66 -6.07 14.38
CA VAL A 296 3.63 -4.99 14.54
C VAL A 296 3.07 -3.70 13.99
N ASN A 297 3.16 -2.62 14.73
CA ASN A 297 2.74 -1.29 14.32
C ASN A 297 3.96 -0.35 14.26
N LEU A 298 4.18 0.22 13.09
CA LEU A 298 5.23 1.17 12.81
C LEU A 298 4.63 2.59 12.82
N ILE A 299 5.04 3.43 13.78
CA ILE A 299 4.35 4.66 14.11
C ILE A 299 5.08 5.87 13.54
N GLY A 300 4.34 6.77 12.91
CA GLY A 300 4.84 8.07 12.43
C GLY A 300 5.73 7.94 11.19
N ASP A 301 6.90 8.62 11.17
CA ASP A 301 7.86 8.59 10.04
C ASP A 301 8.68 7.30 10.02
N SER A 302 8.00 6.19 10.01
CA SER A 302 8.64 4.88 9.97
C SER A 302 9.08 4.50 8.55
N ASP A 303 10.07 3.60 8.49
CA ASP A 303 10.70 3.10 7.27
C ASP A 303 10.70 1.56 7.22
N PHE A 304 11.39 0.97 6.26
CA PHE A 304 11.45 -0.47 6.08
C PHE A 304 12.56 -1.19 6.86
N SER A 305 13.29 -0.50 7.76
CA SER A 305 14.41 -1.12 8.49
C SER A 305 13.99 -2.31 9.35
N PHE A 306 12.78 -2.28 9.94
CA PHE A 306 12.25 -3.43 10.69
C PHE A 306 12.07 -4.66 9.78
N LEU A 307 11.40 -4.49 8.65
CA LEU A 307 11.14 -5.61 7.73
C LEU A 307 12.44 -6.14 7.10
N ILE A 308 13.38 -5.26 6.74
CA ILE A 308 14.70 -5.67 6.21
C ILE A 308 15.45 -6.53 7.25
N LYS A 309 15.47 -6.13 8.51
CA LYS A 309 16.11 -6.92 9.58
C LYS A 309 15.40 -8.26 9.81
N LEU A 310 14.07 -8.27 9.75
CA LEU A 310 13.27 -9.50 9.86
C LEU A 310 13.61 -10.47 8.73
N LEU A 311 13.62 -9.98 7.48
CA LEU A 311 13.96 -10.78 6.30
C LEU A 311 15.43 -11.22 6.30
N GLY A 312 16.35 -10.41 6.85
CA GLY A 312 17.74 -10.78 7.01
C GLY A 312 17.95 -12.06 7.83
N LEU A 313 17.01 -12.45 8.69
CA LEU A 313 17.04 -13.74 9.39
C LEU A 313 16.85 -14.96 8.47
N LEU A 314 16.34 -14.74 7.25
CA LEU A 314 16.16 -15.80 6.26
C LEU A 314 17.46 -16.12 5.50
N GLU A 315 18.44 -15.23 5.53
CA GLU A 315 19.74 -15.41 4.83
C GLU A 315 20.70 -16.36 5.58
N HIS A 316 20.41 -16.65 6.85
CA HIS A 316 21.22 -17.50 7.76
C HIS A 316 20.43 -18.76 8.17
#